data_6a116cb9a4956d970c389c396898802d
#
_entry.id   6a116cb9a4956d970c389c396898802d
#
_cell.length_a   1.000
_cell.length_b   1.000
_cell.length_c   1.000
_cell.angle_alpha   90.00
_cell.angle_beta   90.00
_cell.angle_gamma   90.00
#
_symmetry.space_group_name_H-M   'P 1'
#
loop_
_entity.id
_entity.type
_entity.pdbx_description
1 polymer ?
#
loop_
_entity_poly.entity_id
_entity_poly.type
_entity_poly.pdbx_seq_one_letter_code
_entity_poly.pdbx_strand_id
1 'polypeptide(L)'
;IAAPIIKKLTPAEQKHLDTTDERAIVGYRYLPVFDVAQTSGEPVLSAKDFVKENLADHQNVTSLYNAFKDYLNQQTDLKVSEVPLATLNGAKGYFQPSTNEIVIGGDEPDNALKLKTLYHEYAHSQLHGLKSAFKNRPRAYQETHAEAVAYVAMQNIGVDTSNFSLGYVA
;
A
#
# COMPACT_ATOMS: atom_id res chain seq x y z
N ILE A 1 13.06 3.65 25.96
CA ILE A 1 11.73 3.23 25.53
C ILE A 1 11.31 2.01 26.34
N ALA A 2 10.05 1.96 26.78
CA ALA A 2 9.47 0.79 27.41
C ALA A 2 8.98 -0.17 26.30
N ALA A 3 9.64 -1.32 26.19
CA ALA A 3 9.25 -2.35 25.23
C ALA A 3 8.40 -3.43 25.94
N PRO A 4 7.25 -3.86 25.36
CA PRO A 4 6.42 -4.88 25.98
C PRO A 4 7.12 -6.25 25.99
N ILE A 5 6.94 -6.98 27.06
CA ILE A 5 7.33 -8.39 27.17
C ILE A 5 6.09 -9.22 26.85
N ILE A 6 6.11 -9.86 25.68
CA ILE A 6 4.99 -10.68 25.20
C ILE A 6 5.26 -12.13 25.54
N LYS A 7 4.32 -12.79 26.22
CA LYS A 7 4.37 -14.22 26.55
C LYS A 7 3.24 -14.96 25.82
N LYS A 8 3.54 -16.15 25.31
CA LYS A 8 2.50 -17.06 24.82
C LYS A 8 1.80 -17.67 26.04
N LEU A 9 0.46 -17.53 26.05
CA LEU A 9 -0.36 -18.04 27.16
C LEU A 9 -0.61 -19.55 27.01
N THR A 10 -0.58 -20.26 28.13
CA THR A 10 -1.09 -21.64 28.20
C THR A 10 -2.62 -21.63 28.27
N PRO A 11 -3.30 -22.73 27.92
CA PRO A 11 -4.77 -22.82 28.04
C PRO A 11 -5.31 -22.52 29.45
N ALA A 12 -4.54 -22.85 30.48
CA ALA A 12 -4.90 -22.53 31.87
C ALA A 12 -4.81 -21.03 32.16
N GLU A 13 -3.79 -20.38 31.67
CA GLU A 13 -3.61 -18.91 31.80
C GLU A 13 -4.67 -18.14 31.00
N GLN A 14 -5.02 -18.59 29.78
CA GLN A 14 -6.11 -18.02 28.99
C GLN A 14 -7.44 -18.08 29.74
N LYS A 15 -7.75 -19.21 30.35
CA LYS A 15 -8.96 -19.36 31.14
C LYS A 15 -8.96 -18.51 32.41
N HIS A 16 -7.80 -18.32 33.03
CA HIS A 16 -7.66 -17.49 34.23
C HIS A 16 -7.82 -15.99 33.91
N LEU A 17 -7.36 -15.56 32.74
CA LEU A 17 -7.45 -14.18 32.25
C LEU A 17 -8.75 -13.90 31.48
N ASP A 18 -9.64 -14.88 31.36
CA ASP A 18 -10.88 -14.81 30.57
C ASP A 18 -10.67 -14.23 29.17
N THR A 19 -9.64 -14.74 28.48
CA THR A 19 -9.26 -14.29 27.15
C THR A 19 -9.09 -15.46 26.17
N THR A 20 -9.38 -15.20 24.90
CA THR A 20 -9.11 -16.13 23.79
C THR A 20 -7.77 -15.84 23.11
N ASP A 21 -7.07 -14.80 23.51
CA ASP A 21 -5.79 -14.41 22.93
C ASP A 21 -4.70 -15.42 23.27
N GLU A 22 -3.92 -15.82 22.28
CA GLU A 22 -2.78 -16.72 22.47
C GLU A 22 -1.58 -16.04 23.13
N ARG A 23 -1.55 -14.72 23.20
CA ARG A 23 -0.42 -13.92 23.73
C ARG A 23 -0.91 -12.80 24.61
N ALA A 24 -0.18 -12.52 25.67
CA ALA A 24 -0.42 -11.37 26.52
C ALA A 24 0.87 -10.59 26.83
N ILE A 25 0.70 -9.30 27.10
CA ILE A 25 1.77 -8.47 27.64
C ILE A 25 1.88 -8.77 29.14
N VAL A 26 2.99 -9.37 29.55
CA VAL A 26 3.21 -9.76 30.96
C VAL A 26 4.08 -8.74 31.70
N GLY A 27 4.58 -7.73 31.04
CA GLY A 27 5.39 -6.67 31.62
C GLY A 27 6.04 -5.80 30.57
N TYR A 28 6.91 -4.91 31.03
CA TYR A 28 7.68 -4.02 30.17
C TYR A 28 9.15 -4.05 30.59
N ARG A 29 10.05 -3.94 29.62
CA ARG A 29 11.48 -3.74 29.87
C ARG A 29 11.92 -2.41 29.25
N TYR A 30 12.84 -1.73 29.91
CA TYR A 30 13.44 -0.53 29.36
C TYR A 30 14.57 -0.92 28.40
N LEU A 31 14.49 -0.43 27.17
CA LEU A 31 15.54 -0.53 26.17
C LEU A 31 16.13 0.85 25.95
N PRO A 32 17.46 1.02 26.06
CA PRO A 32 18.09 2.25 25.63
C PRO A 32 17.94 2.37 24.12
N VAL A 33 17.54 3.55 23.68
CA VAL A 33 17.50 3.92 22.25
C VAL A 33 18.32 5.17 22.07
N PHE A 34 19.03 5.24 20.97
CA PHE A 34 19.89 6.36 20.61
C PHE A 34 19.40 6.96 19.31
N ASP A 35 19.50 8.27 19.18
CA ASP A 35 19.35 8.92 17.88
C ASP A 35 20.53 8.47 16.99
N VAL A 36 20.26 8.27 15.69
CA VAL A 36 21.31 7.92 14.72
C VAL A 36 22.44 8.94 14.72
N ALA A 37 22.14 10.23 14.96
CA ALA A 37 23.13 11.28 15.11
C ALA A 37 24.04 11.12 16.33
N GLN A 38 23.67 10.30 17.32
CA GLN A 38 24.47 9.97 18.52
C GLN A 38 25.32 8.72 18.35
N THR A 39 25.25 8.08 17.19
CA THR A 39 26.00 6.85 16.89
C THR A 39 27.16 7.14 15.94
N SER A 40 28.21 6.32 16.01
CA SER A 40 29.32 6.32 15.06
C SER A 40 29.48 4.94 14.45
N GLY A 41 29.76 4.87 13.16
CA GLY A 41 29.89 3.60 12.45
C GLY A 41 29.45 3.72 11.00
N GLU A 42 29.15 2.62 10.37
CA GLU A 42 28.57 2.63 9.02
C GLU A 42 27.21 3.32 9.05
N PRO A 43 26.89 4.14 8.01
CA PRO A 43 25.60 4.81 7.92
C PRO A 43 24.46 3.79 8.00
N VAL A 44 23.49 4.05 8.88
CA VAL A 44 22.25 3.27 8.91
C VAL A 44 21.43 3.69 7.70
N LEU A 45 21.20 2.76 6.79
CA LEU A 45 20.37 3.00 5.61
C LEU A 45 18.95 3.36 6.07
N SER A 46 18.48 4.51 5.66
CA SER A 46 17.11 4.96 5.86
C SER A 46 16.23 4.53 4.70
N ALA A 47 14.92 4.55 4.87
CA ALA A 47 14.00 4.29 3.75
C ALA A 47 14.26 5.23 2.56
N LYS A 48 14.75 6.45 2.81
CA LYS A 48 15.11 7.43 1.78
C LYS A 48 16.32 7.01 0.95
N ASP A 49 17.24 6.24 1.52
CA ASP A 49 18.45 5.78 0.82
C ASP A 49 18.14 4.67 -0.21
N PHE A 50 16.98 4.03 -0.04
CA PHE A 50 16.44 3.05 -0.99
C PHE A 50 15.51 3.69 -2.04
N VAL A 51 15.05 4.92 -1.80
CA VAL A 51 14.24 5.66 -2.78
C VAL A 51 15.18 6.22 -3.83
N LYS A 52 15.37 5.50 -4.92
CA LYS A 52 15.92 6.07 -6.15
C LYS A 52 14.85 7.01 -6.71
N GLU A 53 15.11 8.30 -6.71
CA GLU A 53 14.28 9.35 -7.30
C GLU A 53 14.26 9.29 -8.84
N ASN A 54 14.10 8.14 -9.42
CA ASN A 54 13.94 8.00 -10.86
C ASN A 54 13.04 6.81 -11.13
N LEU A 55 11.74 7.02 -11.05
CA LEU A 55 10.86 6.31 -11.96
C LEU A 55 11.18 6.90 -13.33
N ALA A 56 12.20 6.33 -14.00
CA ALA A 56 12.71 6.83 -15.24
C ALA A 56 11.56 7.05 -16.22
N ASP A 57 11.70 8.09 -16.98
CA ASP A 57 10.92 8.45 -18.14
C ASP A 57 10.86 7.27 -19.14
N HIS A 58 10.10 6.24 -18.76
CA HIS A 58 9.80 5.13 -19.63
C HIS A 58 8.88 5.66 -20.71
N GLN A 59 9.41 5.86 -21.91
CA GLN A 59 8.77 6.49 -23.08
C GLN A 59 7.35 5.99 -23.40
N ASN A 60 6.90 4.91 -22.76
CA ASN A 60 5.59 4.30 -23.00
C ASN A 60 4.60 4.40 -21.82
N VAL A 61 4.97 4.91 -20.66
CA VAL A 61 4.11 4.85 -19.46
C VAL A 61 2.83 5.67 -19.65
N THR A 62 2.93 6.84 -20.25
CA THR A 62 1.76 7.69 -20.56
C THR A 62 0.81 7.01 -21.55
N SER A 63 1.37 6.39 -22.59
CA SER A 63 0.57 5.64 -23.55
C SER A 63 -0.11 4.43 -22.92
N LEU A 64 0.59 3.71 -22.04
CA LEU A 64 0.04 2.58 -21.29
C LEU A 64 -1.06 3.02 -20.33
N TYR A 65 -0.88 4.13 -19.61
CA TYR A 65 -1.90 4.69 -18.75
C TYR A 65 -3.17 5.02 -19.53
N ASN A 66 -3.05 5.72 -20.66
CA ASN A 66 -4.19 6.09 -21.49
C ASN A 66 -4.88 4.85 -22.07
N ALA A 67 -4.12 3.92 -22.63
CA ALA A 67 -4.65 2.68 -23.17
C ALA A 67 -5.39 1.84 -22.11
N PHE A 68 -4.83 1.73 -20.90
CA PHE A 68 -5.49 1.00 -19.82
C PHE A 68 -6.74 1.72 -19.30
N LYS A 69 -6.70 3.03 -19.14
CA LYS A 69 -7.89 3.84 -18.80
C LYS A 69 -9.00 3.67 -19.85
N ASP A 70 -8.66 3.76 -21.12
CA ASP A 70 -9.61 3.59 -22.22
C ASP A 70 -10.20 2.17 -22.25
N TYR A 71 -9.36 1.16 -22.04
CA TYR A 71 -9.80 -0.22 -21.93
C TYR A 71 -10.82 -0.39 -20.79
N LEU A 72 -10.53 0.13 -19.60
CA LEU A 72 -11.43 0.03 -18.46
C LEU A 72 -12.79 0.71 -18.76
N ASN A 73 -12.76 1.91 -19.32
CA ASN A 73 -13.97 2.66 -19.66
C ASN A 73 -14.82 2.03 -20.79
N GLN A 74 -14.20 1.31 -21.73
CA GLN A 74 -14.87 0.79 -22.93
C GLN A 74 -15.22 -0.68 -22.83
N GLN A 75 -14.42 -1.47 -22.11
CA GLN A 75 -14.51 -2.92 -22.11
C GLN A 75 -14.97 -3.51 -20.76
N THR A 76 -15.17 -2.67 -19.75
CA THR A 76 -15.61 -3.11 -18.42
C THR A 76 -16.74 -2.21 -17.90
N ASP A 77 -17.36 -2.62 -16.79
CA ASP A 77 -18.37 -1.80 -16.08
C ASP A 77 -17.73 -0.72 -15.18
N LEU A 78 -16.39 -0.60 -15.18
CA LEU A 78 -15.68 0.40 -14.42
C LEU A 78 -15.68 1.74 -15.15
N LYS A 79 -15.82 2.81 -14.38
CA LYS A 79 -15.63 4.17 -14.88
C LYS A 79 -14.35 4.76 -14.27
N VAL A 80 -13.44 5.22 -15.10
CA VAL A 80 -12.21 5.91 -14.67
C VAL A 80 -12.32 7.39 -14.99
N SER A 81 -12.28 8.22 -13.95
CA SER A 81 -12.30 9.67 -14.04
C SER A 81 -11.04 10.31 -13.45
N GLU A 82 -10.75 11.53 -13.86
CA GLU A 82 -9.63 12.31 -13.36
C GLU A 82 -10.10 13.58 -12.68
N VAL A 83 -9.48 13.91 -11.54
CA VAL A 83 -9.74 15.13 -10.79
C VAL A 83 -8.41 15.75 -10.36
N PRO A 84 -8.36 17.04 -10.00
CA PRO A 84 -7.15 17.67 -9.44
C PRO A 84 -6.74 16.97 -8.13
N LEU A 85 -5.44 16.69 -7.95
CA LEU A 85 -4.89 16.09 -6.71
C LEU A 85 -5.31 16.84 -5.44
N ALA A 86 -5.41 18.15 -5.52
CA ALA A 86 -5.84 18.99 -4.40
C ALA A 86 -7.22 18.60 -3.84
N THR A 87 -8.08 17.95 -4.64
CA THR A 87 -9.41 17.50 -4.22
C THR A 87 -9.40 16.13 -3.54
N LEU A 88 -8.28 15.41 -3.58
CA LEU A 88 -8.13 14.04 -3.09
C LEU A 88 -7.64 13.95 -1.63
N ASN A 89 -7.51 15.08 -0.93
CA ASN A 89 -7.10 15.12 0.49
C ASN A 89 -5.82 14.33 0.79
N GLY A 90 -4.84 14.39 -0.12
CA GLY A 90 -3.54 13.70 0.01
C GLY A 90 -3.49 12.30 -0.57
N ALA A 91 -4.62 11.72 -0.98
CA ALA A 91 -4.62 10.50 -1.78
C ALA A 91 -4.20 10.78 -3.23
N LYS A 92 -3.72 9.75 -3.93
CA LYS A 92 -3.41 9.81 -5.36
C LYS A 92 -4.57 9.36 -6.25
N GLY A 93 -5.47 8.56 -5.67
CA GLY A 93 -6.68 8.05 -6.26
C GLY A 93 -7.51 7.30 -5.24
N TYR A 94 -8.66 6.80 -5.66
CA TYR A 94 -9.49 5.89 -4.88
C TYR A 94 -10.44 5.11 -5.78
N PHE A 95 -10.84 3.93 -5.32
CA PHE A 95 -11.95 3.17 -5.90
C PHE A 95 -13.22 3.36 -5.07
N GLN A 96 -14.32 3.69 -5.72
CA GLN A 96 -15.65 3.84 -5.13
C GLN A 96 -16.52 2.62 -5.48
N PRO A 97 -16.71 1.65 -4.56
CA PRO A 97 -17.45 0.43 -4.87
C PRO A 97 -18.93 0.63 -5.18
N SER A 98 -19.56 1.67 -4.62
CA SER A 98 -21.00 1.94 -4.79
C SER A 98 -21.35 2.41 -6.21
N THR A 99 -20.44 3.15 -6.85
CA THR A 99 -20.61 3.68 -8.21
C THR A 99 -19.78 2.91 -9.23
N ASN A 100 -18.96 1.95 -8.79
CA ASN A 100 -17.99 1.22 -9.60
C ASN A 100 -17.03 2.17 -10.35
N GLU A 101 -16.59 3.21 -9.67
CA GLU A 101 -15.76 4.28 -10.23
C GLU A 101 -14.37 4.30 -9.60
N ILE A 102 -13.36 4.48 -10.45
CA ILE A 102 -11.99 4.78 -10.07
C ILE A 102 -11.72 6.25 -10.35
N VAL A 103 -11.25 6.98 -9.34
CA VAL A 103 -10.89 8.39 -9.47
C VAL A 103 -9.39 8.53 -9.28
N ILE A 104 -8.72 9.22 -10.21
CA ILE A 104 -7.26 9.40 -10.22
C ILE A 104 -6.92 10.90 -10.21
N GLY A 105 -5.82 11.26 -9.57
CA GLY A 105 -5.24 12.59 -9.65
C GLY A 105 -4.72 12.87 -11.06
N GLY A 106 -5.47 13.65 -11.84
CA GLY A 106 -5.18 13.90 -13.25
C GLY A 106 -3.92 14.73 -13.49
N ASP A 107 -3.59 15.59 -12.54
CA ASP A 107 -2.43 16.49 -12.54
C ASP A 107 -1.21 15.92 -11.79
N GLU A 108 -1.17 14.61 -11.52
CA GLU A 108 0.03 13.94 -11.02
C GLU A 108 1.15 14.06 -12.06
N PRO A 109 2.28 14.72 -11.68
CA PRO A 109 3.37 14.99 -12.62
C PRO A 109 4.15 13.72 -13.00
N ASP A 110 4.17 12.71 -12.14
CA ASP A 110 4.83 11.43 -12.39
C ASP A 110 3.85 10.45 -13.05
N ASN A 111 4.03 10.25 -14.35
CA ASN A 111 3.18 9.34 -15.13
C ASN A 111 3.30 7.88 -14.69
N ALA A 112 4.46 7.45 -14.16
CA ALA A 112 4.62 6.10 -13.63
C ALA A 112 3.84 5.93 -12.33
N LEU A 113 3.88 6.92 -11.45
CA LEU A 113 3.07 6.93 -10.24
C LEU A 113 1.57 6.98 -10.55
N LYS A 114 1.18 7.73 -11.57
CA LYS A 114 -0.21 7.79 -12.05
C LYS A 114 -0.70 6.43 -12.56
N LEU A 115 0.12 5.74 -13.37
CA LEU A 115 -0.20 4.38 -13.84
C LEU A 115 -0.23 3.37 -12.69
N LYS A 116 0.75 3.43 -11.78
CA LYS A 116 0.77 2.60 -10.57
C LYS A 116 -0.50 2.78 -9.73
N THR A 117 -0.93 4.04 -9.54
CA THR A 117 -2.17 4.34 -8.82
C THR A 117 -3.38 3.72 -9.52
N LEU A 118 -3.46 3.81 -10.83
CA LEU A 118 -4.55 3.18 -11.59
C LEU A 118 -4.57 1.65 -11.42
N TYR A 119 -3.42 0.98 -11.44
CA TYR A 119 -3.34 -0.46 -11.17
C TYR A 119 -3.76 -0.79 -9.73
N HIS A 120 -3.38 0.02 -8.75
CA HIS A 120 -3.74 -0.14 -7.35
C HIS A 120 -5.27 -0.06 -7.16
N GLU A 121 -5.91 0.97 -7.70
CA GLU A 121 -7.36 1.15 -7.59
C GLU A 121 -8.13 0.10 -8.41
N TYR A 122 -7.58 -0.32 -9.54
CA TYR A 122 -8.12 -1.45 -10.29
C TYR A 122 -8.07 -2.74 -9.48
N ALA A 123 -6.98 -3.02 -8.78
CA ALA A 123 -6.89 -4.18 -7.89
C ALA A 123 -7.95 -4.12 -6.77
N HIS A 124 -8.20 -2.95 -6.19
CA HIS A 124 -9.31 -2.79 -5.25
C HIS A 124 -10.67 -3.12 -5.90
N SER A 125 -10.91 -2.70 -7.12
CA SER A 125 -12.17 -2.99 -7.81
C SER A 125 -12.39 -4.49 -8.03
N GLN A 126 -11.34 -5.24 -8.33
CA GLN A 126 -11.41 -6.68 -8.60
C GLN A 126 -11.44 -7.53 -7.32
N LEU A 127 -10.62 -7.15 -6.34
CA LEU A 127 -10.41 -7.98 -5.15
C LEU A 127 -11.29 -7.57 -3.97
N HIS A 128 -11.72 -6.30 -3.88
CA HIS A 128 -12.38 -5.76 -2.70
C HIS A 128 -13.75 -5.10 -3.01
N GLY A 129 -14.22 -5.22 -4.25
CA GLY A 129 -15.54 -4.74 -4.67
C GLY A 129 -16.69 -5.44 -3.92
N LEU A 130 -17.91 -4.91 -4.06
CA LEU A 130 -19.09 -5.34 -3.30
C LEU A 130 -19.40 -6.84 -3.41
N LYS A 131 -19.05 -7.48 -4.53
CA LYS A 131 -19.29 -8.92 -4.78
C LYS A 131 -18.12 -9.81 -4.36
N SER A 132 -17.00 -9.23 -3.93
CA SER A 132 -15.81 -10.00 -3.57
C SER A 132 -15.94 -10.70 -2.22
N ALA A 133 -15.36 -11.91 -2.13
CA ALA A 133 -15.19 -12.64 -0.88
C ALA A 133 -14.23 -11.92 0.10
N PHE A 134 -13.38 -11.02 -0.40
CA PHE A 134 -12.38 -10.28 0.39
C PHE A 134 -12.85 -8.88 0.80
N LYS A 135 -14.07 -8.46 0.46
CA LYS A 135 -14.60 -7.11 0.75
C LYS A 135 -14.57 -6.70 2.22
N ASN A 136 -14.71 -7.69 3.12
CA ASN A 136 -14.76 -7.46 4.57
C ASN A 136 -13.42 -7.73 5.28
N ARG A 137 -12.33 -7.95 4.54
CA ARG A 137 -11.00 -8.10 5.14
C ARG A 137 -10.52 -6.79 5.74
N PRO A 138 -9.67 -6.82 6.77
CA PRO A 138 -9.08 -5.61 7.35
C PRO A 138 -8.43 -4.74 6.26
N ARG A 139 -8.51 -3.41 6.42
CA ARG A 139 -8.01 -2.48 5.43
C ARG A 139 -6.53 -2.71 5.09
N ALA A 140 -5.69 -2.94 6.10
CA ALA A 140 -4.27 -3.23 5.88
C ALA A 140 -4.04 -4.43 4.95
N TYR A 141 -4.88 -5.48 5.08
CA TYR A 141 -4.84 -6.64 4.19
C TYR A 141 -5.24 -6.28 2.76
N GLN A 142 -6.28 -5.45 2.59
CA GLN A 142 -6.72 -5.01 1.27
C GLN A 142 -5.67 -4.12 0.59
N GLU A 143 -5.05 -3.22 1.33
CA GLU A 143 -3.97 -2.36 0.82
C GLU A 143 -2.75 -3.18 0.40
N THR A 144 -2.33 -4.17 1.21
CA THR A 144 -1.22 -5.07 0.85
C THR A 144 -1.51 -5.83 -0.45
N HIS A 145 -2.76 -6.31 -0.63
CA HIS A 145 -3.15 -6.99 -1.86
C HIS A 145 -3.10 -6.06 -3.07
N ALA A 146 -3.70 -4.86 -2.96
CA ALA A 146 -3.75 -3.90 -4.06
C ALA A 146 -2.32 -3.43 -4.43
N GLU A 147 -1.49 -3.20 -3.42
CA GLU A 147 -0.10 -2.80 -3.62
C GLU A 147 0.73 -3.90 -4.29
N ALA A 148 0.55 -5.17 -3.88
CA ALA A 148 1.24 -6.30 -4.50
C ALA A 148 0.85 -6.44 -5.99
N VAL A 149 -0.42 -6.29 -6.33
CA VAL A 149 -0.87 -6.33 -7.73
C VAL A 149 -0.27 -5.18 -8.53
N ALA A 150 -0.32 -3.95 -8.01
CA ALA A 150 0.26 -2.78 -8.67
C ALA A 150 1.77 -2.95 -8.89
N TYR A 151 2.49 -3.44 -7.87
CA TYR A 151 3.93 -3.71 -7.95
C TYR A 151 4.26 -4.71 -9.06
N VAL A 152 3.58 -5.86 -9.08
CA VAL A 152 3.82 -6.90 -10.11
C VAL A 152 3.47 -6.38 -11.51
N ALA A 153 2.38 -5.62 -11.65
CA ALA A 153 1.99 -5.03 -12.94
C ALA A 153 3.05 -4.05 -13.45
N MET A 154 3.56 -3.18 -12.57
CA MET A 154 4.61 -2.21 -12.93
C MET A 154 5.93 -2.90 -13.26
N GLN A 155 6.34 -3.92 -12.49
CA GLN A 155 7.53 -4.73 -12.78
C GLN A 155 7.44 -5.42 -14.14
N ASN A 156 6.26 -5.92 -14.50
CA ASN A 156 6.04 -6.60 -15.78
C ASN A 156 6.24 -5.69 -17.00
N ILE A 157 6.06 -4.39 -16.85
CA ILE A 157 6.35 -3.38 -17.88
C ILE A 157 7.75 -2.75 -17.73
N GLY A 158 8.58 -3.28 -16.86
CA GLY A 158 9.96 -2.84 -16.64
C GLY A 158 10.10 -1.60 -15.74
N VAL A 159 9.03 -1.18 -15.04
CA VAL A 159 9.07 -0.03 -14.12
C VAL A 159 9.20 -0.53 -12.69
N ASP A 160 10.34 -0.27 -12.07
CA ASP A 160 10.58 -0.64 -10.68
C ASP A 160 9.93 0.37 -9.71
N THR A 161 8.91 -0.09 -9.00
CA THR A 161 8.21 0.68 -7.95
C THR A 161 8.46 0.15 -6.54
N SER A 162 9.51 -0.65 -6.34
CA SER A 162 9.84 -1.26 -5.04
C SER A 162 9.91 -0.24 -3.91
N ASN A 163 10.45 0.94 -4.19
CA ASN A 163 10.58 2.03 -3.22
C ASN A 163 9.23 2.52 -2.65
N PHE A 164 8.15 2.40 -3.41
CA PHE A 164 6.81 2.80 -2.98
C PHE A 164 6.03 1.62 -2.39
N SER A 165 6.35 0.41 -2.79
CA SER A 165 5.57 -0.79 -2.48
C SER A 165 6.08 -1.54 -1.25
N LEU A 166 7.39 -1.54 -0.99
CA LEU A 166 7.98 -2.32 0.10
C LEU A 166 7.55 -1.86 1.50
N GLY A 167 7.18 -0.60 1.67
CA GLY A 167 6.64 -0.09 2.93
C GLY A 167 5.27 -0.66 3.32
N TYR A 168 4.53 -1.26 2.37
CA TYR A 168 3.22 -1.88 2.60
C TYR A 168 3.27 -3.41 2.69
N VAL A 169 4.35 -4.03 2.18
CA VAL A 169 4.46 -5.49 2.05
C VAL A 169 5.40 -6.10 3.09
N ALA A 170 6.19 -5.26 3.80
CA ALA A 170 7.17 -5.69 4.80
C ALA A 170 6.59 -5.96 6.19
#